data_dc00e0695fa76274915c8331097894fe
#
_entry.id   dc00e0695fa76274915c8331097894fe
#
_cell.length_a   1.000
_cell.length_b   1.000
_cell.length_c   1.000
_cell.angle_alpha   90.00
_cell.angle_beta   90.00
_cell.angle_gamma   90.00
#
_symmetry.space_group_name_H-M   'P 1'
#
loop_
_entity.id
_entity.type
_entity.pdbx_description
1 polymer ?
#
loop_
_entity_poly.entity_id
_entity_poly.type
_entity_poly.pdbx_seq_one_letter_code
_entity_poly.pdbx_strand_id
1 'polypeptide(L)'
;GVEASGAPAMFRSIDQKKIIELNKIDNFVDGVSIKKIGKIPFKICKEHLDDLLVVPEGKICQTILDLYNKDGIVVEPAGAIGISAFEMYHEKFTNKNVGILICGGNNDIIRMSEIKERALLFSKIKHYFIVRFPQRSGALKEFVNNVLGKNDDITFFEYVKKNNREYTSAIVGIELKFSK
;
A
#
# COMPACT_ATOMS: atom_id res chain seq x y z
N GLY A 1 -14.32 -10.28 -9.55
CA GLY A 1 -14.39 -9.24 -8.49
C GLY A 1 -13.04 -8.85 -7.97
N VAL A 2 -12.94 -7.70 -7.29
CA VAL A 2 -11.69 -7.21 -6.70
C VAL A 2 -11.96 -6.64 -5.32
N GLU A 3 -11.07 -6.92 -4.34
CA GLU A 3 -11.07 -6.32 -3.01
C GLU A 3 -9.67 -5.82 -2.62
N ALA A 4 -9.62 -4.85 -1.70
CA ALA A 4 -8.38 -4.41 -1.08
C ALA A 4 -7.93 -5.41 -0.01
N SER A 5 -6.62 -5.61 0.13
CA SER A 5 -6.05 -6.60 1.06
C SER A 5 -6.33 -6.29 2.53
N GLY A 6 -6.52 -5.02 2.87
CA GLY A 6 -6.86 -4.57 4.22
C GLY A 6 -8.30 -4.85 4.64
N ALA A 7 -9.21 -5.17 3.70
CA ALA A 7 -10.61 -5.46 3.99
C ALA A 7 -11.22 -6.54 3.07
N PRO A 8 -10.61 -7.75 2.94
CA PRO A 8 -11.04 -8.78 2.00
C PRO A 8 -12.20 -9.62 2.55
N ALA A 9 -13.31 -8.98 2.92
CA ALA A 9 -14.43 -9.66 3.61
C ALA A 9 -15.18 -10.61 2.70
N MET A 10 -15.39 -10.26 1.43
CA MET A 10 -16.06 -11.12 0.46
C MET A 10 -15.18 -12.31 0.09
N PHE A 11 -13.89 -12.06 -0.20
CA PHE A 11 -12.92 -13.11 -0.52
C PHE A 11 -12.90 -14.19 0.57
N ARG A 12 -12.70 -13.78 1.83
CA ARG A 12 -12.66 -14.72 2.96
C ARG A 12 -14.00 -15.41 3.20
N SER A 13 -15.11 -14.72 2.95
CA SER A 13 -16.43 -15.30 3.12
C SER A 13 -16.75 -16.35 2.05
N ILE A 14 -16.34 -16.13 0.80
CA ILE A 14 -16.48 -17.10 -0.29
C ILE A 14 -15.57 -18.31 -0.05
N ASP A 15 -14.31 -18.09 0.30
CA ASP A 15 -13.35 -19.13 0.64
C ASP A 15 -13.86 -20.05 1.77
N GLN A 16 -14.39 -19.46 2.84
CA GLN A 16 -14.94 -20.20 3.98
C GLN A 16 -16.40 -20.66 3.78
N LYS A 17 -17.01 -20.36 2.62
CA LYS A 17 -18.41 -20.72 2.28
C LYS A 17 -19.46 -20.18 3.26
N LYS A 18 -19.12 -19.18 4.06
CA LYS A 18 -19.98 -18.53 5.06
C LYS A 18 -19.61 -17.07 5.22
N ILE A 19 -20.58 -16.22 5.58
CA ILE A 19 -20.33 -14.84 5.91
C ILE A 19 -19.47 -14.76 7.17
N ILE A 20 -18.32 -14.11 7.06
CA ILE A 20 -17.42 -13.84 8.17
C ILE A 20 -17.40 -12.34 8.50
N GLU A 21 -17.00 -12.04 9.71
CA GLU A 21 -16.68 -10.68 10.15
C GLU A 21 -15.18 -10.57 10.39
N LEU A 22 -14.54 -9.55 9.79
CA LEU A 22 -13.12 -9.30 9.97
C LEU A 22 -12.86 -8.68 11.34
N ASN A 23 -11.86 -9.14 12.06
CA ASN A 23 -11.50 -8.57 13.35
C ASN A 23 -10.97 -7.13 13.22
N LYS A 24 -10.14 -6.88 12.20
CA LYS A 24 -9.53 -5.58 11.88
C LYS A 24 -9.58 -5.35 10.39
N ILE A 25 -9.78 -4.10 9.99
CA ILE A 25 -9.72 -3.65 8.59
C ILE A 25 -8.81 -2.44 8.47
N ASP A 26 -8.21 -2.25 7.30
CA ASP A 26 -7.61 -0.99 6.86
C ASP A 26 -8.67 -0.22 6.07
N ASN A 27 -8.99 1.00 6.52
CA ASN A 27 -9.99 1.87 5.89
C ASN A 27 -9.39 2.76 4.79
N PHE A 28 -8.17 2.50 4.36
CA PHE A 28 -7.54 3.33 3.34
C PHE A 28 -8.36 3.40 2.05
N VAL A 29 -8.89 2.27 1.59
CA VAL A 29 -9.80 2.19 0.43
C VAL A 29 -11.24 2.24 0.94
N ASP A 30 -11.65 3.37 1.51
CA ASP A 30 -12.90 3.57 2.24
C ASP A 30 -14.16 3.18 1.46
N GLY A 31 -14.19 3.46 0.15
CA GLY A 31 -15.31 3.09 -0.73
C GLY A 31 -15.61 1.58 -0.83
N VAL A 32 -14.65 0.70 -0.44
CA VAL A 32 -14.82 -0.76 -0.48
C VAL A 32 -14.41 -1.46 0.81
N SER A 33 -14.01 -0.73 1.84
CA SER A 33 -13.56 -1.30 3.12
C SER A 33 -14.73 -1.69 4.01
N ILE A 34 -15.15 -2.96 3.90
CA ILE A 34 -16.29 -3.50 4.62
C ILE A 34 -15.81 -4.58 5.59
N LYS A 35 -16.19 -4.42 6.88
CA LYS A 35 -15.84 -5.38 7.94
C LYS A 35 -16.64 -6.68 7.83
N LYS A 36 -17.90 -6.57 7.41
CA LYS A 36 -18.84 -7.71 7.28
C LYS A 36 -19.76 -7.48 6.08
N ILE A 37 -19.80 -8.42 5.18
CA ILE A 37 -20.65 -8.35 3.99
C ILE A 37 -22.13 -8.69 4.31
N GLY A 38 -23.02 -8.12 3.48
CA GLY A 38 -24.43 -8.42 3.56
C GLY A 38 -24.78 -9.82 2.99
N LYS A 39 -25.90 -10.40 3.43
CA LYS A 39 -26.36 -11.72 2.96
C LYS A 39 -26.68 -11.73 1.47
N ILE A 40 -27.33 -10.68 0.95
CA ILE A 40 -27.70 -10.58 -0.47
C ILE A 40 -26.47 -10.45 -1.37
N PRO A 41 -25.54 -9.50 -1.15
CA PRO A 41 -24.29 -9.45 -1.92
C PRO A 41 -23.48 -10.74 -1.87
N PHE A 42 -23.40 -11.40 -0.70
CA PHE A 42 -22.71 -12.68 -0.57
C PHE A 42 -23.28 -13.74 -1.48
N LYS A 43 -24.64 -13.89 -1.50
CA LYS A 43 -25.30 -14.88 -2.36
C LYS A 43 -25.01 -14.59 -3.83
N ILE A 44 -25.19 -13.34 -4.27
CA ILE A 44 -24.95 -12.92 -5.66
C ILE A 44 -23.51 -13.19 -6.07
N CYS A 45 -22.55 -12.71 -5.28
CA CYS A 45 -21.13 -12.88 -5.59
C CYS A 45 -20.70 -14.35 -5.64
N LYS A 46 -21.19 -15.16 -4.70
CA LYS A 46 -20.92 -16.61 -4.68
C LYS A 46 -21.44 -17.36 -5.91
N GLU A 47 -22.56 -16.90 -6.48
CA GLU A 47 -23.21 -17.56 -7.63
C GLU A 47 -22.67 -17.06 -8.97
N HIS A 48 -22.21 -15.79 -9.05
CA HIS A 48 -21.97 -15.12 -10.33
C HIS A 48 -20.53 -14.64 -10.55
N LEU A 49 -19.66 -14.66 -9.54
CA LEU A 49 -18.26 -14.31 -9.74
C LEU A 49 -17.46 -15.54 -10.20
N ASP A 50 -16.74 -15.39 -11.30
CA ASP A 50 -15.78 -16.41 -11.77
C ASP A 50 -14.53 -16.45 -10.87
N ASP A 51 -14.08 -15.29 -10.42
CA ASP A 51 -12.90 -15.16 -9.54
C ASP A 51 -13.00 -13.88 -8.69
N LEU A 52 -12.27 -13.85 -7.58
CA LEU A 52 -12.16 -12.71 -6.69
C LEU A 52 -10.70 -12.46 -6.35
N LEU A 53 -10.19 -11.32 -6.80
CA LEU A 53 -8.80 -10.92 -6.65
C LEU A 53 -8.62 -9.97 -5.47
N VAL A 54 -7.48 -10.08 -4.80
CA VAL A 54 -7.15 -9.21 -3.66
C VAL A 54 -5.91 -8.39 -3.99
N VAL A 55 -6.00 -7.06 -3.82
CA VAL A 55 -4.97 -6.10 -4.21
C VAL A 55 -4.43 -5.36 -2.97
N PRO A 56 -3.11 -5.32 -2.76
CA PRO A 56 -2.51 -4.51 -1.70
C PRO A 56 -2.74 -3.01 -1.89
N GLU A 57 -2.97 -2.29 -0.81
CA GLU A 57 -3.21 -0.83 -0.81
C GLU A 57 -2.05 -0.06 -1.46
N GLY A 58 -0.82 -0.49 -1.24
CA GLY A 58 0.35 0.13 -1.86
C GLY A 58 0.36 0.02 -3.38
N LYS A 59 -0.15 -1.10 -3.95
CA LYS A 59 -0.34 -1.23 -5.40
C LYS A 59 -1.41 -0.29 -5.92
N ILE A 60 -2.51 -0.16 -5.18
CA ILE A 60 -3.58 0.80 -5.52
C ILE A 60 -3.02 2.23 -5.54
N CYS A 61 -2.22 2.59 -4.53
CA CYS A 61 -1.55 3.88 -4.48
C CYS A 61 -0.62 4.12 -5.68
N GLN A 62 0.17 3.11 -6.06
CA GLN A 62 1.03 3.20 -7.25
C GLN A 62 0.20 3.46 -8.52
N THR A 63 -0.90 2.72 -8.70
CA THR A 63 -1.80 2.90 -9.85
C THR A 63 -2.44 4.30 -9.86
N ILE A 64 -2.84 4.85 -8.71
CA ILE A 64 -3.35 6.23 -8.61
C ILE A 64 -2.31 7.24 -9.11
N LEU A 65 -1.06 7.11 -8.66
CA LEU A 65 0.02 8.01 -9.08
C LEU A 65 0.33 7.86 -10.57
N ASP A 66 0.29 6.64 -11.11
CA ASP A 66 0.52 6.39 -12.53
C ASP A 66 -0.58 6.99 -13.39
N LEU A 67 -1.84 6.81 -13.04
CA LEU A 67 -2.99 7.43 -13.72
C LEU A 67 -2.92 8.95 -13.70
N TYR A 68 -2.57 9.54 -12.56
CA TYR A 68 -2.42 10.98 -12.45
C TYR A 68 -1.25 11.51 -13.29
N ASN A 69 -0.07 10.90 -13.17
CA ASN A 69 1.15 11.42 -13.78
C ASN A 69 1.27 11.13 -15.29
N LYS A 70 0.72 10.00 -15.75
CA LYS A 70 0.85 9.57 -17.15
C LYS A 70 -0.37 9.95 -17.98
N ASP A 71 -1.55 9.83 -17.40
CA ASP A 71 -2.82 9.93 -18.13
C ASP A 71 -3.65 11.17 -17.74
N GLY A 72 -3.26 11.90 -16.69
CA GLY A 72 -4.02 13.05 -16.18
C GLY A 72 -5.37 12.67 -15.57
N ILE A 73 -5.52 11.42 -15.12
CA ILE A 73 -6.77 10.90 -14.57
C ILE A 73 -6.72 11.00 -13.04
N VAL A 74 -7.69 11.72 -12.47
CA VAL A 74 -7.91 11.77 -11.02
C VAL A 74 -8.91 10.69 -10.62
N VAL A 75 -8.49 9.79 -9.75
CA VAL A 75 -9.30 8.66 -9.30
C VAL A 75 -9.14 8.44 -7.81
N GLU A 76 -10.22 8.09 -7.13
CA GLU A 76 -10.16 7.66 -5.73
C GLU A 76 -9.59 6.23 -5.59
N PRO A 77 -9.15 5.81 -4.39
CA PRO A 77 -8.57 4.48 -4.20
C PRO A 77 -9.48 3.33 -4.66
N ALA A 78 -10.78 3.42 -4.39
CA ALA A 78 -11.75 2.42 -4.84
C ALA A 78 -11.88 2.35 -6.37
N GLY A 79 -11.76 3.50 -7.05
CA GLY A 79 -11.81 3.57 -8.51
C GLY A 79 -10.58 3.00 -9.22
N ALA A 80 -9.41 3.04 -8.56
CA ALA A 80 -8.15 2.52 -9.11
C ALA A 80 -7.99 1.00 -8.94
N ILE A 81 -8.78 0.36 -8.07
CA ILE A 81 -8.58 -1.04 -7.67
C ILE A 81 -8.67 -2.02 -8.85
N GLY A 82 -9.55 -1.76 -9.82
CA GLY A 82 -9.72 -2.61 -11.00
C GLY A 82 -8.48 -2.63 -11.89
N ILE A 83 -7.87 -1.46 -12.15
CA ILE A 83 -6.62 -1.36 -12.92
C ILE A 83 -5.48 -2.01 -12.16
N SER A 84 -5.39 -1.77 -10.85
CA SER A 84 -4.37 -2.38 -9.99
C SER A 84 -4.42 -3.91 -10.04
N ALA A 85 -5.62 -4.49 -10.02
CA ALA A 85 -5.81 -5.93 -10.17
C ALA A 85 -5.40 -6.42 -11.57
N PHE A 86 -5.78 -5.71 -12.61
CA PHE A 86 -5.39 -6.07 -13.98
C PHE A 86 -3.88 -6.08 -14.15
N GLU A 87 -3.16 -5.10 -13.64
CA GLU A 87 -1.70 -5.05 -13.71
C GLU A 87 -1.03 -6.17 -12.92
N MET A 88 -1.54 -6.48 -11.70
CA MET A 88 -0.97 -7.54 -10.85
C MET A 88 -1.21 -8.94 -11.38
N TYR A 89 -2.36 -9.17 -12.00
CA TYR A 89 -2.81 -10.49 -12.44
C TYR A 89 -2.94 -10.58 -13.96
N HIS A 90 -2.14 -9.78 -14.70
CA HIS A 90 -2.22 -9.66 -16.16
C HIS A 90 -2.18 -11.01 -16.89
N GLU A 91 -1.46 -11.99 -16.36
CA GLU A 91 -1.38 -13.34 -16.94
C GLU A 91 -2.75 -14.04 -17.04
N LYS A 92 -3.67 -13.78 -16.08
CA LYS A 92 -5.04 -14.32 -16.10
C LYS A 92 -5.89 -13.77 -17.25
N PHE A 93 -5.46 -12.63 -17.82
CA PHE A 93 -6.19 -11.89 -18.84
C PHE A 93 -5.57 -11.99 -20.24
N THR A 94 -4.52 -12.78 -20.40
CA THR A 94 -3.84 -12.98 -21.69
C THR A 94 -4.83 -13.48 -22.75
N ASN A 95 -4.82 -12.84 -23.92
CA ASN A 95 -5.71 -13.13 -25.06
C ASN A 95 -7.21 -12.91 -24.76
N LYS A 96 -7.56 -12.07 -23.78
CA LYS A 96 -8.94 -11.72 -23.45
C LYS A 96 -9.19 -10.23 -23.74
N ASN A 97 -10.43 -9.92 -24.12
CA ASN A 97 -10.93 -8.55 -24.12
C ASN A 97 -11.38 -8.22 -22.71
N VAL A 98 -10.74 -7.23 -22.09
CA VAL A 98 -10.97 -6.88 -20.67
C VAL A 98 -11.58 -5.50 -20.59
N GLY A 99 -12.77 -5.40 -20.00
CA GLY A 99 -13.37 -4.12 -19.61
C GLY A 99 -13.09 -3.85 -18.12
N ILE A 100 -12.56 -2.67 -17.81
CA ILE A 100 -12.30 -2.23 -16.45
C ILE A 100 -13.14 -0.98 -16.16
N LEU A 101 -13.95 -1.04 -15.10
CA LEU A 101 -14.71 0.11 -14.66
C LEU A 101 -13.82 0.99 -13.77
N ILE A 102 -13.56 2.21 -14.22
CA ILE A 102 -12.91 3.25 -13.40
C ILE A 102 -14.03 4.13 -12.86
N CYS A 103 -14.21 4.16 -11.56
CA CYS A 103 -15.26 4.94 -10.94
C CYS A 103 -14.73 5.73 -9.73
N GLY A 104 -15.37 6.87 -9.48
CA GLY A 104 -15.05 7.73 -8.34
C GLY A 104 -13.81 8.60 -8.55
N GLY A 105 -13.99 9.90 -8.43
CA GLY A 105 -12.93 10.91 -8.45
C GLY A 105 -12.88 11.71 -7.15
N ASN A 106 -13.57 11.24 -6.09
CA ASN A 106 -13.63 11.91 -4.80
C ASN A 106 -12.35 11.62 -3.98
N ASN A 107 -11.21 12.07 -4.52
CA ASN A 107 -9.93 11.92 -3.85
C ASN A 107 -9.54 13.24 -3.16
N ASP A 108 -9.34 13.17 -1.85
CA ASP A 108 -8.88 14.32 -1.09
C ASP A 108 -7.39 14.56 -1.36
N ILE A 109 -7.05 15.75 -1.84
CA ILE A 109 -5.68 16.16 -2.13
C ILE A 109 -4.76 16.05 -0.90
N ILE A 110 -5.30 16.19 0.31
CA ILE A 110 -4.55 16.04 1.56
C ILE A 110 -4.00 14.60 1.70
N ARG A 111 -4.68 13.61 1.14
CA ARG A 111 -4.24 12.21 1.16
C ARG A 111 -3.11 11.88 0.19
N MET A 112 -2.73 12.79 -0.70
CA MET A 112 -1.68 12.52 -1.70
C MET A 112 -0.32 12.20 -1.07
N SER A 113 -0.01 12.75 0.10
CA SER A 113 1.21 12.41 0.84
C SER A 113 1.19 10.96 1.34
N GLU A 114 0.07 10.50 1.88
CA GLU A 114 -0.13 9.11 2.30
C GLU A 114 -0.10 8.15 1.10
N ILE A 115 -0.76 8.53 -0.01
CA ILE A 115 -0.76 7.74 -1.25
C ILE A 115 0.67 7.56 -1.76
N LYS A 116 1.45 8.65 -1.83
CA LYS A 116 2.86 8.60 -2.23
C LYS A 116 3.68 7.70 -1.31
N GLU A 117 3.51 7.85 0.00
CA GLU A 117 4.22 7.05 1.01
C GLU A 117 3.94 5.55 0.85
N ARG A 118 2.66 5.16 0.76
CA ARG A 118 2.25 3.76 0.56
C ARG A 118 2.78 3.18 -0.76
N ALA A 119 2.80 3.96 -1.83
CA ALA A 119 3.34 3.56 -3.12
C ALA A 119 4.86 3.32 -3.06
N LEU A 120 5.61 4.21 -2.41
CA LEU A 120 7.06 4.09 -2.25
C LEU A 120 7.46 2.88 -1.40
N LEU A 121 6.72 2.61 -0.33
CA LEU A 121 6.91 1.42 0.51
C LEU A 121 6.61 0.12 -0.26
N PHE A 122 5.52 0.10 -1.02
CA PHE A 122 5.16 -1.05 -1.85
C PHE A 122 6.20 -1.34 -2.93
N SER A 123 6.70 -0.30 -3.59
CA SER A 123 7.73 -0.39 -4.63
C SER A 123 9.13 -0.66 -4.06
N LYS A 124 9.27 -0.78 -2.74
CA LYS A 124 10.56 -0.96 -2.06
C LYS A 124 11.58 0.14 -2.36
N ILE A 125 11.10 1.32 -2.71
CA ILE A 125 11.93 2.51 -2.89
C ILE A 125 12.17 3.18 -1.54
N LYS A 126 11.21 3.09 -0.61
CA LYS A 126 11.31 3.63 0.74
C LYS A 126 11.28 2.54 1.78
N HIS A 127 12.12 2.69 2.80
CA HIS A 127 12.24 1.74 3.91
C HIS A 127 12.35 2.48 5.23
N TYR A 128 11.81 1.88 6.31
CA TYR A 128 11.99 2.35 7.67
C TYR A 128 12.78 1.34 8.46
N PHE A 129 13.78 1.83 9.19
CA PHE A 129 14.66 1.02 10.04
C PHE A 129 14.64 1.52 11.48
N ILE A 130 14.69 0.60 12.42
CA ILE A 130 15.03 0.91 13.80
C ILE A 130 16.52 0.65 13.95
N VAL A 131 17.32 1.72 14.05
CA VAL A 131 18.78 1.64 14.15
C VAL A 131 19.20 1.89 15.60
N ARG A 132 19.98 0.98 16.15
CA ARG A 132 20.55 1.12 17.51
C ARG A 132 21.92 1.81 17.43
N PHE A 133 21.98 3.05 17.90
CA PHE A 133 23.22 3.81 17.97
C PHE A 133 23.90 3.71 19.32
N PRO A 134 25.22 3.46 19.38
CA PRO A 134 25.98 3.64 20.60
C PRO A 134 25.99 5.13 20.98
N GLN A 135 25.85 5.43 22.27
CA GLN A 135 25.79 6.81 22.76
C GLN A 135 27.18 7.43 22.89
N ARG A 136 27.96 7.41 21.81
CA ARG A 136 29.26 8.07 21.72
C ARG A 136 29.27 9.15 20.63
N SER A 137 30.21 10.07 20.74
CA SER A 137 30.44 11.07 19.69
C SER A 137 30.81 10.42 18.36
N GLY A 138 30.28 10.92 17.26
CA GLY A 138 30.59 10.46 15.91
C GLY A 138 29.76 9.26 15.42
N ALA A 139 28.95 8.58 16.26
CA ALA A 139 28.18 7.40 15.85
C ALA A 139 27.23 7.67 14.66
N LEU A 140 26.53 8.79 14.67
CA LEU A 140 25.66 9.18 13.55
C LEU A 140 26.45 9.49 12.28
N LYS A 141 27.60 10.18 12.40
CA LYS A 141 28.48 10.46 11.26
C LYS A 141 29.00 9.17 10.61
N GLU A 142 29.38 8.21 11.45
CA GLU A 142 29.80 6.88 10.98
C GLU A 142 28.69 6.14 10.24
N PHE A 143 27.47 6.18 10.75
CA PHE A 143 26.29 5.58 10.08
C PHE A 143 26.07 6.23 8.70
N VAL A 144 26.04 7.55 8.62
CA VAL A 144 25.82 8.25 7.35
C VAL A 144 26.92 7.93 6.34
N ASN A 145 28.18 7.91 6.77
CA ASN A 145 29.31 7.69 5.85
C ASN A 145 29.47 6.23 5.40
N ASN A 146 29.11 5.26 6.24
CA ASN A 146 29.43 3.85 6.00
C ASN A 146 28.23 3.00 5.56
N VAL A 147 27.00 3.48 5.81
CA VAL A 147 25.77 2.70 5.57
C VAL A 147 24.98 3.25 4.39
N LEU A 148 24.91 4.57 4.24
CA LEU A 148 24.14 5.19 3.15
C LEU A 148 24.92 5.18 1.84
N GLY A 149 24.24 4.85 0.76
CA GLY A 149 24.73 5.01 -0.60
C GLY A 149 24.77 6.50 -1.01
N LYS A 150 25.54 6.80 -2.05
CA LYS A 150 25.74 8.18 -2.55
C LYS A 150 24.42 8.90 -2.92
N ASN A 151 23.42 8.15 -3.33
CA ASN A 151 22.14 8.69 -3.81
C ASN A 151 20.96 8.37 -2.87
N ASP A 152 21.22 7.78 -1.71
CA ASP A 152 20.18 7.50 -0.73
C ASP A 152 19.80 8.77 0.02
N ASP A 153 18.51 8.97 0.26
CA ASP A 153 17.99 10.13 0.96
C ASP A 153 17.36 9.74 2.30
N ILE A 154 17.72 10.45 3.37
CA ILE A 154 17.07 10.31 4.67
C ILE A 154 15.83 11.19 4.69
N THR A 155 14.67 10.59 4.49
CA THR A 155 13.37 11.29 4.47
C THR A 155 12.69 11.38 5.83
N PHE A 156 13.13 10.57 6.80
CA PHE A 156 12.68 10.60 8.18
C PHE A 156 13.80 10.21 9.12
N PHE A 157 13.99 10.99 10.19
CA PHE A 157 14.97 10.68 11.23
C PHE A 157 14.47 11.14 12.59
N GLU A 158 14.22 10.19 13.47
CA GLU A 158 13.85 10.47 14.85
C GLU A 158 14.85 9.82 15.80
N TYR A 159 15.59 10.65 16.54
CA TYR A 159 16.62 10.22 17.47
C TYR A 159 16.54 11.01 18.76
N VAL A 160 16.31 10.32 19.86
CA VAL A 160 16.29 10.91 21.20
C VAL A 160 17.41 10.31 22.04
N LYS A 161 18.43 11.11 22.32
CA LYS A 161 19.52 10.71 23.20
C LYS A 161 19.04 10.64 24.66
N LYS A 162 19.22 9.47 25.32
CA LYS A 162 18.87 9.25 26.73
C LYS A 162 20.15 9.12 27.57
N ASN A 163 20.26 9.95 28.61
CA ASN A 163 21.52 10.13 29.36
C ASN A 163 22.06 8.92 30.11
N ASN A 164 21.30 7.82 30.27
CA ASN A 164 21.66 6.68 31.14
C ASN A 164 21.67 5.32 30.41
N ARG A 165 21.95 5.27 29.12
CA ARG A 165 22.00 4.00 28.38
C ARG A 165 23.21 3.99 27.43
N GLU A 166 23.81 2.81 27.26
CA GLU A 166 24.91 2.62 26.30
C GLU A 166 24.45 2.77 24.84
N TYR A 167 23.19 2.45 24.56
CA TYR A 167 22.60 2.52 23.22
C TYR A 167 21.25 3.25 23.25
N THR A 168 20.92 3.90 22.15
CA THR A 168 19.59 4.44 21.92
C THR A 168 19.12 4.06 20.51
N SER A 169 17.79 3.91 20.34
CA SER A 169 17.21 3.61 19.04
C SER A 169 16.81 4.87 18.32
N ALA A 170 17.09 4.93 17.03
CA ALA A 170 16.53 5.92 16.11
C ALA A 170 15.62 5.23 15.11
N ILE A 171 14.57 5.94 14.66
CA ILE A 171 13.77 5.54 13.50
C ILE A 171 14.32 6.31 12.30
N VAL A 172 14.72 5.58 11.26
CA VAL A 172 15.32 6.16 10.06
C VAL A 172 14.52 5.72 8.85
N GLY A 173 13.92 6.68 8.14
CA GLY A 173 13.29 6.48 6.83
C GLY A 173 14.27 6.80 5.73
N ILE A 174 14.54 5.84 4.85
CA ILE A 174 15.49 5.98 3.74
C ILE A 174 14.74 5.78 2.42
N GLU A 175 14.91 6.70 1.49
CA GLU A 175 14.43 6.62 0.12
C GLU A 175 15.61 6.34 -0.82
N LEU A 176 15.50 5.25 -1.57
CA LEU A 176 16.51 4.81 -2.53
C LEU A 176 16.27 5.47 -3.89
N LYS A 177 17.29 6.05 -4.48
CA LYS A 177 17.23 6.46 -5.89
C LYS A 177 17.75 5.31 -6.75
N PHE A 178 16.85 4.62 -7.42
CA PHE A 178 17.27 3.76 -8.52
C PHE A 178 17.76 4.66 -9.66
N SER A 179 19.06 4.56 -9.97
CA SER A 179 19.54 5.03 -11.27
C SER A 179 18.87 4.15 -12.33
N LYS A 180 18.15 4.80 -13.26
CA LYS A 180 17.68 4.13 -14.48
C LYS A 180 18.85 3.60 -15.30
#